data_848838caff150609d4a3b824f839e190
#
_entry.id   848838caff150609d4a3b824f839e190
#
_cell.length_a   1.000
_cell.length_b   1.000
_cell.length_c   1.000
_cell.angle_alpha   90.00
_cell.angle_beta   90.00
_cell.angle_gamma   90.00
#
_symmetry.space_group_name_H-M   'P 1'
#
loop_
_entity.id
_entity.type
_entity.pdbx_description
1 polymer ?
#
loop_
_entity_poly.entity_id
_entity_poly.type
_entity_poly.pdbx_seq_one_letter_code
_entity_poly.pdbx_strand_id
1 'polypeptide(L)'
;MTLRSISVGHVALDLMFQIDAFPDHPTKKHADAFFQGVGGMAANSAVALSRLGAKAAFYGPVGEDTATSTFLQHFRRLGVDTRHVTPLHGQTNSISAIVTDASGERMIYSHKGSALQQPGPFDPTCLEHQDVVLADPRCVIWAEQAMKLARQRGLPCLLDGEVSPAADLQRLVPLSQWVAFSDPGLQAFHPGPHADGLASALDSDPGVELAVVTLGGEGLLWQVRGQAAQRLAGFKVPHVVDTTGAGDTFHGALAFAWAQGQSPLGALRFASAAAALKCTRPHGILGAPHQDEVRSFLATQLV
;
A
#
# COMPACT_ATOMS: atom_id res chain seq x y z
N MET A 1 17.15 15.17 9.00
CA MET A 1 15.75 15.42 9.46
C MET A 1 14.97 14.12 9.37
N THR A 2 13.97 13.91 10.24
CA THR A 2 13.13 12.71 10.15
C THR A 2 12.11 12.92 9.04
N LEU A 3 12.03 11.98 8.09
CA LEU A 3 11.06 11.99 6.98
C LEU A 3 9.62 12.09 7.51
N ARG A 4 8.81 12.93 6.88
CA ARG A 4 7.37 13.06 7.13
C ARG A 4 6.61 12.54 5.92
N SER A 5 5.66 11.65 6.13
CA SER A 5 4.90 11.03 5.06
C SER A 5 3.43 10.96 5.40
N ILE A 6 2.58 11.04 4.38
CA ILE A 6 1.15 10.80 4.52
C ILE A 6 0.68 9.78 3.50
N SER A 7 -0.08 8.81 3.97
CA SER A 7 -0.80 7.85 3.12
C SER A 7 -2.28 8.22 3.08
N VAL A 8 -2.82 8.39 1.86
CA VAL A 8 -4.20 8.84 1.65
C VAL A 8 -4.99 7.74 0.94
N GLY A 9 -6.05 7.27 1.57
CA GLY A 9 -6.90 6.24 0.95
C GLY A 9 -7.60 5.33 1.95
N HIS A 10 -7.58 4.03 1.66
CA HIS A 10 -8.39 2.99 2.28
C HIS A 10 -7.83 2.51 3.62
N VAL A 11 -8.74 2.38 4.57
CA VAL A 11 -8.56 1.61 5.81
C VAL A 11 -9.67 0.58 5.97
N ALA A 12 -9.34 -0.60 6.46
CA ALA A 12 -10.28 -1.67 6.80
C ALA A 12 -9.98 -2.27 8.18
N LEU A 13 -10.97 -2.87 8.79
CA LEU A 13 -10.78 -3.73 9.94
C LEU A 13 -10.62 -5.17 9.44
N ASP A 14 -9.44 -5.74 9.62
CA ASP A 14 -9.16 -7.12 9.27
C ASP A 14 -9.38 -8.03 10.47
N LEU A 15 -10.32 -8.96 10.34
CA LEU A 15 -10.63 -10.03 11.28
C LEU A 15 -10.00 -11.32 10.73
N MET A 16 -8.86 -11.71 11.29
CA MET A 16 -8.06 -12.83 10.79
C MET A 16 -8.28 -14.06 11.65
N PHE A 17 -8.77 -15.14 11.03
CA PHE A 17 -8.99 -16.44 11.66
C PHE A 17 -8.00 -17.45 11.08
N GLN A 18 -7.38 -18.23 11.93
CA GLN A 18 -6.53 -19.35 11.54
C GLN A 18 -7.24 -20.66 11.84
N ILE A 19 -7.27 -21.55 10.86
CA ILE A 19 -7.88 -22.89 10.96
C ILE A 19 -6.87 -23.95 10.53
N ASP A 20 -7.12 -25.23 10.87
CA ASP A 20 -6.32 -26.37 10.42
C ASP A 20 -6.44 -26.61 8.90
N ALA A 21 -7.69 -26.68 8.37
CA ALA A 21 -8.00 -26.84 6.96
C ALA A 21 -9.37 -26.27 6.62
N PHE A 22 -9.58 -25.82 5.38
CA PHE A 22 -10.91 -25.45 4.91
C PHE A 22 -11.83 -26.67 4.88
N PRO A 23 -13.08 -26.54 5.33
CA PRO A 23 -14.07 -27.60 5.23
C PRO A 23 -14.55 -27.75 3.77
N ASP A 24 -14.84 -28.96 3.35
CA ASP A 24 -15.36 -29.31 2.02
C ASP A 24 -16.87 -29.03 1.85
N HIS A 25 -17.57 -28.71 2.94
CA HIS A 25 -18.99 -28.36 2.96
C HIS A 25 -19.30 -27.29 4.00
N PRO A 26 -20.41 -26.57 3.87
CA PRO A 26 -20.82 -25.56 4.85
C PRO A 26 -21.02 -26.18 6.25
N THR A 27 -20.26 -25.70 7.21
CA THR A 27 -20.29 -26.20 8.59
C THR A 27 -19.84 -25.16 9.59
N LYS A 28 -20.06 -25.41 10.88
CA LYS A 28 -19.45 -24.64 11.96
C LYS A 28 -18.06 -25.19 12.23
N LYS A 29 -17.03 -24.34 12.07
CA LYS A 29 -15.65 -24.69 12.39
C LYS A 29 -15.11 -23.74 13.44
N HIS A 30 -14.35 -24.26 14.40
CA HIS A 30 -13.63 -23.46 15.38
C HIS A 30 -12.30 -23.02 14.79
N ALA A 31 -11.92 -21.78 15.01
CA ALA A 31 -10.60 -21.27 14.65
C ALA A 31 -9.61 -21.57 15.78
N ASP A 32 -8.37 -21.91 15.39
CA ASP A 32 -7.27 -22.19 16.33
C ASP A 32 -6.67 -20.89 16.88
N ALA A 33 -6.75 -19.80 16.10
CA ALA A 33 -6.31 -18.48 16.50
C ALA A 33 -7.19 -17.39 15.88
N PHE A 34 -7.24 -16.24 16.55
CA PHE A 34 -7.92 -15.05 16.09
C PHE A 34 -7.03 -13.82 16.31
N PHE A 35 -6.91 -13.00 15.29
CA PHE A 35 -6.22 -11.71 15.32
C PHE A 35 -7.13 -10.63 14.73
N GLN A 36 -6.98 -9.43 15.23
CA GLN A 36 -7.67 -8.25 14.71
C GLN A 36 -6.65 -7.17 14.44
N GLY A 37 -6.71 -6.57 13.26
CA GLY A 37 -5.74 -5.59 12.83
C GLY A 37 -6.31 -4.52 11.93
N VAL A 38 -5.48 -3.54 11.62
CA VAL A 38 -5.73 -2.58 10.57
C VAL A 38 -5.32 -3.22 9.26
N GLY A 39 -6.20 -3.14 8.25
CA GLY A 39 -5.96 -3.45 6.86
C GLY A 39 -6.29 -2.25 5.98
N GLY A 40 -6.22 -2.45 4.68
CA GLY A 40 -6.37 -1.38 3.68
C GLY A 40 -5.03 -0.82 3.22
N MET A 41 -4.94 -0.50 1.94
CA MET A 41 -3.67 -0.21 1.27
C MET A 41 -2.97 1.02 1.84
N ALA A 42 -3.64 2.18 1.91
CA ALA A 42 -3.05 3.38 2.50
C ALA A 42 -2.73 3.22 3.99
N ALA A 43 -3.59 2.52 4.74
CA ALA A 43 -3.37 2.24 6.14
C ALA A 43 -2.13 1.36 6.37
N ASN A 44 -2.00 0.29 5.62
CA ASN A 44 -0.85 -0.61 5.68
C ASN A 44 0.45 0.10 5.25
N SER A 45 0.40 0.89 4.18
CA SER A 45 1.56 1.67 3.73
C SER A 45 2.00 2.70 4.77
N ALA A 46 1.06 3.34 5.51
CA ALA A 46 1.38 4.23 6.61
C ALA A 46 2.10 3.48 7.76
N VAL A 47 1.66 2.26 8.07
CA VAL A 47 2.33 1.40 9.05
C VAL A 47 3.74 1.02 8.59
N ALA A 48 3.91 0.64 7.32
CA ALA A 48 5.24 0.33 6.76
C ALA A 48 6.18 1.54 6.85
N LEU A 49 5.70 2.74 6.48
CA LEU A 49 6.45 4.00 6.58
C LEU A 49 6.86 4.31 8.03
N SER A 50 5.95 4.13 8.99
CA SER A 50 6.25 4.30 10.43
C SER A 50 7.35 3.33 10.91
N ARG A 51 7.26 2.05 10.53
CA ARG A 51 8.28 1.04 10.88
C ARG A 51 9.64 1.33 10.26
N LEU A 52 9.68 1.93 9.08
CA LEU A 52 10.91 2.39 8.45
C LEU A 52 11.49 3.67 9.09
N GLY A 53 10.79 4.28 10.05
CA GLY A 53 11.27 5.43 10.82
C GLY A 53 10.76 6.78 10.33
N ALA A 54 9.78 6.82 9.42
CA ALA A 54 9.10 8.07 9.05
C ALA A 54 8.14 8.52 10.17
N LYS A 55 7.91 9.83 10.27
CA LYS A 55 6.71 10.37 10.94
C LYS A 55 5.54 10.20 9.99
N ALA A 56 4.95 9.01 10.01
CA ALA A 56 3.89 8.63 9.10
C ALA A 56 2.54 9.13 9.59
N ALA A 57 1.72 9.64 8.67
CA ALA A 57 0.33 9.98 8.88
C ALA A 57 -0.58 9.18 7.96
N PHE A 58 -1.80 8.95 8.41
CA PHE A 58 -2.89 8.39 7.61
C PHE A 58 -4.01 9.42 7.47
N TYR A 59 -4.57 9.52 6.27
CA TYR A 59 -5.73 10.33 5.96
C TYR A 59 -6.65 9.60 4.97
N GLY A 60 -7.94 9.50 5.30
CA GLY A 60 -8.89 8.83 4.43
C GLY A 60 -10.29 8.77 5.05
N PRO A 61 -11.29 8.32 4.27
CA PRO A 61 -12.65 8.19 4.77
C PRO A 61 -12.75 7.09 5.83
N VAL A 62 -13.25 7.46 6.98
CA VAL A 62 -13.51 6.59 8.12
C VAL A 62 -14.98 6.76 8.52
N GLY A 63 -15.68 5.67 8.76
CA GLY A 63 -17.07 5.70 9.25
C GLY A 63 -17.16 6.03 10.72
N GLU A 64 -18.39 6.11 11.24
CA GLU A 64 -18.68 6.38 12.65
C GLU A 64 -19.26 5.11 13.31
N ASP A 65 -18.49 4.03 13.27
CA ASP A 65 -18.86 2.76 13.91
C ASP A 65 -17.77 2.26 14.87
N THR A 66 -17.96 1.09 15.45
CA THR A 66 -17.04 0.52 16.44
C THR A 66 -15.64 0.22 15.87
N ALA A 67 -15.49 0.01 14.55
CA ALA A 67 -14.21 -0.23 13.92
C ALA A 67 -13.31 0.99 14.00
N THR A 68 -13.87 2.21 13.98
CA THR A 68 -13.11 3.47 14.05
C THR A 68 -12.23 3.56 15.29
N SER A 69 -12.78 3.25 16.46
CA SER A 69 -12.00 3.26 17.70
C SER A 69 -10.85 2.26 17.65
N THR A 70 -11.08 1.11 17.04
CA THR A 70 -10.06 0.08 16.82
C THR A 70 -8.96 0.58 15.88
N PHE A 71 -9.29 1.19 14.74
CA PHE A 71 -8.31 1.78 13.83
C PHE A 71 -7.42 2.80 14.54
N LEU A 72 -8.04 3.78 15.20
CA LEU A 72 -7.30 4.86 15.86
C LEU A 72 -6.40 4.33 16.98
N GLN A 73 -6.84 3.30 17.71
CA GLN A 73 -6.01 2.65 18.72
C GLN A 73 -4.80 1.93 18.10
N HIS A 74 -5.02 1.18 17.01
CA HIS A 74 -3.96 0.47 16.30
C HIS A 74 -2.94 1.46 15.71
N PHE A 75 -3.39 2.48 15.00
CA PHE A 75 -2.52 3.51 14.45
C PHE A 75 -1.66 4.17 15.52
N ARG A 76 -2.26 4.54 16.67
CA ARG A 76 -1.51 5.11 17.79
C ARG A 76 -0.41 4.18 18.29
N ARG A 77 -0.71 2.87 18.43
CA ARG A 77 0.28 1.85 18.86
C ARG A 77 1.40 1.66 17.84
N LEU A 78 1.09 1.83 16.55
CA LEU A 78 2.01 1.67 15.45
C LEU A 78 2.72 2.97 15.05
N GLY A 79 2.50 4.06 15.80
CA GLY A 79 3.16 5.35 15.58
C GLY A 79 2.68 6.11 14.34
N VAL A 80 1.46 5.83 13.86
CA VAL A 80 0.85 6.54 12.73
C VAL A 80 -0.04 7.66 13.26
N ASP A 81 0.19 8.86 12.75
CA ASP A 81 -0.57 10.06 13.09
C ASP A 81 -1.92 10.08 12.36
N THR A 82 -2.99 10.29 13.11
CA THR A 82 -4.37 10.32 12.61
C THR A 82 -5.11 11.60 12.96
N ARG A 83 -4.40 12.68 13.29
CA ARG A 83 -5.00 13.95 13.76
C ARG A 83 -5.99 14.57 12.77
N HIS A 84 -5.81 14.31 11.47
CA HIS A 84 -6.67 14.82 10.40
C HIS A 84 -7.83 13.87 10.06
N VAL A 85 -7.91 12.68 10.68
CA VAL A 85 -9.00 11.75 10.46
C VAL A 85 -10.24 12.22 11.20
N THR A 86 -11.30 12.51 10.46
CA THR A 86 -12.61 12.88 10.99
C THR A 86 -13.62 11.82 10.55
N PRO A 87 -14.26 11.09 11.51
CA PRO A 87 -15.28 10.13 11.16
C PRO A 87 -16.47 10.78 10.42
N LEU A 88 -16.95 10.11 9.39
CA LEU A 88 -18.09 10.53 8.59
C LEU A 88 -19.38 10.04 9.25
N HIS A 89 -20.20 10.98 9.69
CA HIS A 89 -21.44 10.71 10.42
C HIS A 89 -22.38 9.77 9.63
N GLY A 90 -22.89 8.74 10.32
CA GLY A 90 -23.81 7.76 9.75
C GLY A 90 -23.21 6.81 8.71
N GLN A 91 -21.88 6.85 8.49
CA GLN A 91 -21.20 5.96 7.57
C GLN A 91 -20.56 4.79 8.30
N THR A 92 -20.36 3.67 7.58
CA THR A 92 -19.72 2.45 8.09
C THR A 92 -18.33 2.25 7.50
N ASN A 93 -17.48 1.56 8.25
CA ASN A 93 -16.13 1.21 7.82
C ASN A 93 -16.09 -0.08 7.00
N SER A 94 -15.01 -0.25 6.23
CA SER A 94 -14.69 -1.52 5.58
C SER A 94 -14.25 -2.55 6.62
N ILE A 95 -14.69 -3.79 6.42
CA ILE A 95 -14.33 -4.93 7.27
C ILE A 95 -14.00 -6.11 6.36
N SER A 96 -12.91 -6.82 6.65
CA SER A 96 -12.55 -8.08 6.00
C SER A 96 -12.51 -9.22 7.01
N ALA A 97 -13.19 -10.31 6.72
CA ALA A 97 -12.97 -11.58 7.40
C ALA A 97 -11.98 -12.40 6.56
N ILE A 98 -10.79 -12.64 7.12
CA ILE A 98 -9.70 -13.36 6.47
C ILE A 98 -9.53 -14.69 7.19
N VAL A 99 -9.77 -15.79 6.49
CA VAL A 99 -9.57 -17.14 7.02
C VAL A 99 -8.36 -17.73 6.32
N THR A 100 -7.38 -18.20 7.08
CA THR A 100 -6.15 -18.84 6.57
C THR A 100 -6.05 -20.24 7.17
N ASP A 101 -5.74 -21.24 6.36
CA ASP A 101 -5.49 -22.60 6.83
C ASP A 101 -4.00 -22.90 7.06
N ALA A 102 -3.70 -24.09 7.57
CA ALA A 102 -2.34 -24.53 7.86
C ALA A 102 -1.45 -24.69 6.61
N SER A 103 -2.04 -24.79 5.40
CA SER A 103 -1.30 -24.81 4.13
C SER A 103 -0.93 -23.43 3.61
N GLY A 104 -1.48 -22.36 4.22
CA GLY A 104 -1.33 -20.98 3.77
C GLY A 104 -2.37 -20.55 2.74
N GLU A 105 -3.32 -21.42 2.37
CA GLU A 105 -4.48 -21.05 1.58
C GLU A 105 -5.35 -20.06 2.35
N ARG A 106 -5.96 -19.12 1.64
CA ARG A 106 -6.77 -18.07 2.29
C ARG A 106 -8.07 -17.80 1.56
N MET A 107 -9.08 -17.50 2.34
CA MET A 107 -10.37 -17.02 1.88
C MET A 107 -10.68 -15.68 2.53
N ILE A 108 -11.10 -14.70 1.73
CA ILE A 108 -11.35 -13.33 2.20
C ILE A 108 -12.77 -12.94 1.85
N TYR A 109 -13.54 -12.55 2.86
CA TYR A 109 -14.83 -11.91 2.71
C TYR A 109 -14.70 -10.43 3.08
N SER A 110 -14.83 -9.54 2.10
CA SER A 110 -14.72 -8.10 2.32
C SER A 110 -16.07 -7.43 2.20
N HIS A 111 -16.42 -6.64 3.22
CA HIS A 111 -17.50 -5.69 3.19
C HIS A 111 -16.95 -4.29 2.99
N LYS A 112 -17.31 -3.66 1.88
CA LYS A 112 -16.95 -2.27 1.61
C LYS A 112 -17.87 -1.37 2.43
N GLY A 113 -17.31 -0.66 3.40
CA GLY A 113 -18.07 0.32 4.15
C GLY A 113 -18.56 1.47 3.30
N SER A 114 -19.67 2.07 3.71
CA SER A 114 -20.25 3.20 2.97
C SER A 114 -19.36 4.45 2.98
N ALA A 115 -18.48 4.61 3.98
CA ALA A 115 -17.53 5.71 4.07
C ALA A 115 -16.60 5.81 2.85
N LEU A 116 -16.19 4.68 2.25
CA LEU A 116 -15.29 4.65 1.08
C LEU A 116 -15.81 5.43 -0.13
N GLN A 117 -17.12 5.50 -0.28
CA GLN A 117 -17.77 6.10 -1.44
C GLN A 117 -18.17 7.58 -1.21
N GLN A 118 -17.98 8.08 0.01
CA GLN A 118 -18.39 9.43 0.36
C GLN A 118 -17.34 10.47 -0.02
N PRO A 119 -17.72 11.53 -0.73
CA PRO A 119 -16.92 12.73 -0.79
C PRO A 119 -16.94 13.37 0.60
N GLY A 120 -15.88 13.22 1.35
CA GLY A 120 -15.74 13.91 2.63
C GLY A 120 -15.19 15.33 2.47
N PRO A 121 -15.24 16.15 3.51
CA PRO A 121 -14.51 17.41 3.53
C PRO A 121 -13.01 17.10 3.50
N PHE A 122 -12.35 17.41 2.39
CA PHE A 122 -10.91 17.28 2.30
C PHE A 122 -10.23 18.39 3.11
N ASP A 123 -9.44 18.01 4.10
CA ASP A 123 -8.64 18.95 4.87
C ASP A 123 -7.26 19.16 4.19
N PRO A 124 -7.03 20.30 3.51
CA PRO A 124 -5.77 20.55 2.81
C PRO A 124 -4.58 20.69 3.77
N THR A 125 -4.82 20.92 5.06
CA THR A 125 -3.74 21.04 6.06
C THR A 125 -3.06 19.70 6.34
N CYS A 126 -3.69 18.59 6.00
CA CYS A 126 -3.10 17.24 6.14
C CYS A 126 -1.79 17.09 5.35
N LEU A 127 -1.60 17.86 4.26
CA LEU A 127 -0.38 17.85 3.45
C LEU A 127 0.67 18.88 3.90
N GLU A 128 0.40 19.66 4.95
CA GLU A 128 1.39 20.61 5.46
C GLU A 128 2.57 19.89 6.10
N HIS A 129 3.77 20.34 5.73
CA HIS A 129 5.02 19.78 6.24
C HIS A 129 5.27 18.30 5.91
N GLN A 130 4.60 17.73 4.90
CA GLN A 130 4.90 16.42 4.39
C GLN A 130 6.05 16.49 3.38
N ASP A 131 6.87 15.43 3.34
CA ASP A 131 7.96 15.27 2.37
C ASP A 131 7.54 14.37 1.20
N VAL A 132 6.52 13.51 1.40
CA VAL A 132 5.99 12.60 0.37
C VAL A 132 4.52 12.25 0.65
N VAL A 133 3.75 12.12 -0.42
CA VAL A 133 2.36 11.65 -0.41
C VAL A 133 2.31 10.28 -1.09
N LEU A 134 1.65 9.32 -0.46
CA LEU A 134 1.28 8.04 -1.05
C LEU A 134 -0.25 7.99 -1.12
N ALA A 135 -0.82 7.61 -2.26
CA ALA A 135 -2.26 7.48 -2.43
C ALA A 135 -2.64 6.11 -2.99
N ASP A 136 -3.81 5.61 -2.62
CA ASP A 136 -4.39 4.39 -3.19
C ASP A 136 -5.69 4.67 -3.96
N PRO A 137 -6.08 3.83 -4.94
CA PRO A 137 -7.22 4.09 -5.81
C PRO A 137 -8.57 3.67 -5.21
N ARG A 138 -8.62 3.09 -4.01
CA ARG A 138 -9.90 2.63 -3.42
C ARG A 138 -10.81 3.78 -3.02
N CYS A 139 -10.22 4.92 -2.67
CA CYS A 139 -10.93 6.15 -2.30
C CYS A 139 -10.62 7.23 -3.33
N VAL A 140 -11.00 7.00 -4.59
CA VAL A 140 -10.58 7.81 -5.75
C VAL A 140 -10.77 9.31 -5.54
N ILE A 141 -11.87 9.75 -4.93
CA ILE A 141 -12.16 11.18 -4.70
C ILE A 141 -11.13 11.79 -3.73
N TRP A 142 -10.79 11.09 -2.66
CA TRP A 142 -9.81 11.53 -1.66
C TRP A 142 -8.39 11.53 -2.24
N ALA A 143 -8.06 10.44 -2.94
CA ALA A 143 -6.77 10.31 -3.62
C ALA A 143 -6.57 11.44 -4.64
N GLU A 144 -7.56 11.70 -5.50
CA GLU A 144 -7.50 12.74 -6.51
C GLU A 144 -7.29 14.14 -5.90
N GLN A 145 -8.02 14.47 -4.83
CA GLN A 145 -7.87 15.76 -4.14
C GLN A 145 -6.48 15.91 -3.54
N ALA A 146 -5.98 14.87 -2.84
CA ALA A 146 -4.65 14.88 -2.26
C ALA A 146 -3.55 15.00 -3.31
N MET A 147 -3.63 14.21 -4.39
CA MET A 147 -2.63 14.20 -5.45
C MET A 147 -2.59 15.52 -6.23
N LYS A 148 -3.75 16.12 -6.52
CA LYS A 148 -3.83 17.46 -7.14
C LYS A 148 -3.17 18.51 -6.27
N LEU A 149 -3.45 18.50 -4.96
CA LEU A 149 -2.85 19.44 -4.02
C LEU A 149 -1.34 19.19 -3.84
N ALA A 150 -0.92 17.92 -3.77
CA ALA A 150 0.49 17.55 -3.72
C ALA A 150 1.24 18.11 -4.94
N ARG A 151 0.71 17.91 -6.15
CA ARG A 151 1.27 18.44 -7.38
C ARG A 151 1.37 19.99 -7.37
N GLN A 152 0.32 20.68 -6.92
CA GLN A 152 0.32 22.15 -6.79
C GLN A 152 1.39 22.66 -5.84
N ARG A 153 1.73 21.88 -4.81
CA ARG A 153 2.75 22.22 -3.80
C ARG A 153 4.14 21.68 -4.15
N GLY A 154 4.30 20.99 -5.27
CA GLY A 154 5.57 20.36 -5.65
C GLY A 154 6.00 19.23 -4.71
N LEU A 155 5.04 18.59 -4.02
CA LEU A 155 5.30 17.44 -3.15
C LEU A 155 5.40 16.16 -3.97
N PRO A 156 6.42 15.32 -3.75
CA PRO A 156 6.51 13.99 -4.35
C PRO A 156 5.24 13.18 -4.04
N CYS A 157 4.67 12.55 -5.09
CA CYS A 157 3.45 11.76 -4.95
C CYS A 157 3.59 10.40 -5.65
N LEU A 158 3.44 9.33 -4.86
CA LEU A 158 3.41 7.94 -5.32
C LEU A 158 1.96 7.44 -5.35
N LEU A 159 1.55 6.82 -6.46
CA LEU A 159 0.30 6.08 -6.55
C LEU A 159 0.55 4.58 -6.37
N ASP A 160 -0.17 3.97 -5.43
CA ASP A 160 -0.39 2.52 -5.40
C ASP A 160 -1.36 2.16 -6.52
N GLY A 161 -0.84 1.54 -7.58
CA GLY A 161 -1.61 1.15 -8.76
C GLY A 161 -2.30 -0.21 -8.61
N GLU A 162 -2.92 -0.50 -7.46
CA GLU A 162 -3.66 -1.74 -7.24
C GLU A 162 -4.93 -1.79 -8.10
N VAL A 163 -5.41 -3.00 -8.36
CA VAL A 163 -6.58 -3.24 -9.20
C VAL A 163 -7.79 -2.40 -8.78
N SER A 164 -8.29 -1.62 -9.73
CA SER A 164 -9.42 -0.71 -9.59
C SER A 164 -10.09 -0.52 -10.94
N PRO A 165 -11.30 0.05 -11.03
CA PRO A 165 -11.89 0.39 -12.31
C PRO A 165 -10.91 1.18 -13.18
N ALA A 166 -10.80 0.83 -14.47
CA ALA A 166 -9.87 1.48 -15.40
C ALA A 166 -10.03 3.01 -15.41
N ALA A 167 -11.27 3.50 -15.37
CA ALA A 167 -11.54 4.93 -15.33
C ALA A 167 -10.96 5.64 -14.12
N ASP A 168 -10.90 4.98 -12.95
CA ASP A 168 -10.33 5.54 -11.74
C ASP A 168 -8.80 5.60 -11.84
N LEU A 169 -8.18 4.53 -12.35
CA LEU A 169 -6.72 4.52 -12.60
C LEU A 169 -6.33 5.57 -13.64
N GLN A 170 -7.11 5.71 -14.74
CA GLN A 170 -6.87 6.73 -15.76
C GLN A 170 -6.99 8.17 -15.22
N ARG A 171 -7.77 8.39 -14.15
CA ARG A 171 -7.85 9.70 -13.47
C ARG A 171 -6.65 9.95 -12.55
N LEU A 172 -6.14 8.91 -11.87
CA LEU A 172 -5.14 9.07 -10.83
C LEU A 172 -3.70 8.99 -11.35
N VAL A 173 -3.41 8.09 -12.30
CA VAL A 173 -2.05 7.89 -12.84
C VAL A 173 -1.42 9.20 -13.32
N PRO A 174 -2.12 10.06 -14.10
CA PRO A 174 -1.55 11.33 -14.56
C PRO A 174 -1.22 12.34 -13.45
N LEU A 175 -1.71 12.13 -12.24
CA LEU A 175 -1.47 13.02 -11.09
C LEU A 175 -0.24 12.60 -10.26
N SER A 176 0.27 11.39 -10.46
CA SER A 176 1.43 10.86 -9.75
C SER A 176 2.74 11.24 -10.45
N GLN A 177 3.83 11.37 -9.69
CA GLN A 177 5.17 11.36 -10.27
C GLN A 177 5.70 9.93 -10.41
N TRP A 178 5.42 9.10 -9.43
CA TRP A 178 5.73 7.67 -9.46
C TRP A 178 4.45 6.86 -9.32
N VAL A 179 4.32 5.81 -10.12
CA VAL A 179 3.23 4.84 -10.00
C VAL A 179 3.81 3.43 -9.94
N ALA A 180 3.34 2.65 -8.96
CA ALA A 180 3.71 1.25 -8.85
C ALA A 180 2.45 0.38 -8.86
N PHE A 181 2.28 -0.36 -9.94
CA PHE A 181 1.14 -1.23 -10.16
C PHE A 181 1.38 -2.63 -9.58
N SER A 182 0.31 -3.27 -9.12
CA SER A 182 0.23 -4.72 -9.14
C SER A 182 0.04 -5.21 -10.58
N ASP A 183 0.34 -6.49 -10.87
CA ASP A 183 0.07 -7.04 -12.21
C ASP A 183 -1.40 -6.89 -12.62
N PRO A 184 -2.40 -7.28 -11.79
CA PRO A 184 -3.80 -7.02 -12.12
C PRO A 184 -4.15 -5.53 -12.25
N GLY A 185 -3.49 -4.66 -11.49
CA GLY A 185 -3.68 -3.21 -11.56
C GLY A 185 -3.23 -2.64 -12.90
N LEU A 186 -2.05 -3.05 -13.37
CA LEU A 186 -1.56 -2.62 -14.69
C LEU A 186 -2.45 -3.15 -15.81
N GLN A 187 -2.90 -4.41 -15.73
CA GLN A 187 -3.83 -4.99 -16.71
C GLN A 187 -5.19 -4.27 -16.73
N ALA A 188 -5.66 -3.79 -15.59
CA ALA A 188 -6.87 -2.99 -15.52
C ALA A 188 -6.68 -1.58 -16.13
N PHE A 189 -5.50 -0.98 -15.94
CA PHE A 189 -5.15 0.33 -16.51
C PHE A 189 -4.92 0.25 -18.03
N HIS A 190 -4.11 -0.71 -18.47
CA HIS A 190 -3.73 -0.92 -19.87
C HIS A 190 -3.56 -2.43 -20.13
N PRO A 191 -4.58 -3.10 -20.70
CA PRO A 191 -4.47 -4.51 -21.04
C PRO A 191 -3.40 -4.78 -22.09
N GLY A 192 -2.55 -5.80 -21.88
CA GLY A 192 -1.53 -6.19 -22.84
C GLY A 192 -0.15 -6.42 -22.22
N PRO A 193 0.94 -6.32 -23.02
CA PRO A 193 2.29 -6.46 -22.51
C PRO A 193 2.63 -5.44 -21.43
N HIS A 194 3.31 -5.85 -20.36
CA HIS A 194 3.66 -4.96 -19.25
C HIS A 194 4.44 -3.70 -19.69
N ALA A 195 5.38 -3.86 -20.63
CA ALA A 195 6.17 -2.74 -21.12
C ALA A 195 5.30 -1.66 -21.79
N ASP A 196 4.26 -2.06 -22.54
CA ASP A 196 3.32 -1.13 -23.19
C ASP A 196 2.46 -0.41 -22.15
N GLY A 197 2.04 -1.12 -21.10
CA GLY A 197 1.31 -0.54 -19.98
C GLY A 197 2.14 0.49 -19.20
N LEU A 198 3.42 0.20 -18.95
CA LEU A 198 4.33 1.15 -18.30
C LEU A 198 4.58 2.39 -19.18
N ALA A 199 4.79 2.20 -20.49
CA ALA A 199 4.92 3.30 -21.43
C ALA A 199 3.66 4.17 -21.47
N SER A 200 2.47 3.54 -21.52
CA SER A 200 1.19 4.24 -21.46
C SER A 200 1.01 5.06 -20.18
N ALA A 201 1.44 4.54 -19.02
CA ALA A 201 1.40 5.30 -17.77
C ALA A 201 2.31 6.53 -17.82
N LEU A 202 3.54 6.36 -18.32
CA LEU A 202 4.47 7.47 -18.51
C LEU A 202 3.95 8.52 -19.51
N ASP A 203 3.29 8.10 -20.58
CA ASP A 203 2.75 8.99 -21.60
C ASP A 203 1.47 9.73 -21.16
N SER A 204 0.83 9.28 -20.09
CA SER A 204 -0.42 9.87 -19.60
C SER A 204 -0.27 11.33 -19.14
N ASP A 205 0.89 11.72 -18.61
CA ASP A 205 1.22 13.10 -18.24
C ASP A 205 2.76 13.28 -18.17
N PRO A 206 3.31 14.41 -18.60
CA PRO A 206 4.76 14.69 -18.50
C PRO A 206 5.34 14.62 -17.08
N GLY A 207 4.51 14.80 -16.05
CA GLY A 207 4.92 14.71 -14.65
C GLY A 207 5.06 13.29 -14.11
N VAL A 208 4.60 12.25 -14.84
CA VAL A 208 4.84 10.86 -14.47
C VAL A 208 6.27 10.48 -14.88
N GLU A 209 7.14 10.25 -13.92
CA GLU A 209 8.58 10.03 -14.12
C GLU A 209 8.99 8.56 -14.06
N LEU A 210 8.30 7.77 -13.24
CA LEU A 210 8.57 6.35 -13.02
C LEU A 210 7.27 5.55 -13.02
N ALA A 211 7.23 4.48 -13.81
CA ALA A 211 6.18 3.46 -13.78
C ALA A 211 6.80 2.08 -13.47
N VAL A 212 6.14 1.33 -12.58
CA VAL A 212 6.60 0.03 -12.09
C VAL A 212 5.43 -0.95 -12.12
N VAL A 213 5.70 -2.22 -12.40
CA VAL A 213 4.77 -3.33 -12.12
C VAL A 213 5.47 -4.40 -11.29
N THR A 214 4.85 -4.77 -10.16
CA THR A 214 5.34 -5.83 -9.29
C THR A 214 4.79 -7.19 -9.75
N LEU A 215 5.66 -8.19 -9.78
CA LEU A 215 5.40 -9.54 -10.28
C LEU A 215 5.63 -10.61 -9.18
N GLY A 216 5.37 -10.22 -7.93
CA GLY A 216 5.57 -11.10 -6.77
C GLY A 216 7.01 -11.59 -6.64
N GLY A 217 7.19 -12.90 -6.47
CA GLY A 217 8.51 -13.51 -6.33
C GLY A 217 9.43 -13.41 -7.55
N GLU A 218 8.88 -13.09 -8.73
CA GLU A 218 9.66 -12.84 -9.94
C GLU A 218 10.35 -11.46 -9.96
N GLY A 219 9.96 -10.57 -9.03
CA GLY A 219 10.49 -9.22 -8.93
C GLY A 219 9.59 -8.18 -9.59
N LEU A 220 10.13 -7.35 -10.44
CA LEU A 220 9.38 -6.25 -11.07
C LEU A 220 9.94 -5.87 -12.44
N LEU A 221 9.08 -5.22 -13.24
CA LEU A 221 9.47 -4.46 -14.42
C LEU A 221 9.25 -2.98 -14.11
N TRP A 222 10.15 -2.11 -14.56
CA TRP A 222 10.08 -0.68 -14.30
C TRP A 222 10.62 0.13 -15.46
N GLN A 223 10.14 1.35 -15.60
CA GLN A 223 10.56 2.24 -16.66
C GLN A 223 10.60 3.68 -16.14
N VAL A 224 11.71 4.36 -16.36
CA VAL A 224 11.84 5.81 -16.20
C VAL A 224 11.50 6.48 -17.52
N ARG A 225 10.87 7.62 -17.48
CA ARG A 225 10.56 8.42 -18.66
C ARG A 225 11.79 8.59 -19.56
N GLY A 226 11.61 8.34 -20.85
CA GLY A 226 12.68 8.44 -21.86
C GLY A 226 13.69 7.31 -21.86
N GLN A 227 13.50 6.26 -21.04
CA GLN A 227 14.36 5.08 -21.00
C GLN A 227 13.58 3.82 -21.37
N ALA A 228 14.29 2.76 -21.77
CA ALA A 228 13.68 1.45 -21.99
C ALA A 228 13.28 0.80 -20.67
N ALA A 229 12.26 -0.04 -20.71
CA ALA A 229 11.84 -0.85 -19.56
C ALA A 229 12.97 -1.81 -19.12
N GLN A 230 13.13 -1.98 -17.81
CA GLN A 230 14.16 -2.78 -17.17
C GLN A 230 13.53 -3.76 -16.16
N ARG A 231 14.16 -4.91 -15.96
CA ARG A 231 13.76 -5.87 -14.92
C ARG A 231 14.65 -5.75 -13.70
N LEU A 232 14.03 -5.93 -12.53
CA LEU A 232 14.71 -6.19 -11.28
C LEU A 232 14.21 -7.53 -10.75
N ALA A 233 15.10 -8.51 -10.60
CA ALA A 233 14.74 -9.82 -10.06
C ALA A 233 14.30 -9.71 -8.60
N GLY A 234 13.37 -10.56 -8.20
CA GLY A 234 12.92 -10.65 -6.81
C GLY A 234 14.02 -11.19 -5.90
N PHE A 235 14.05 -10.70 -4.67
CA PHE A 235 14.95 -11.24 -3.65
C PHE A 235 14.46 -12.62 -3.19
N LYS A 236 15.37 -13.59 -3.17
CA LYS A 236 15.09 -14.90 -2.63
C LYS A 236 15.12 -14.85 -1.11
N VAL A 237 14.11 -15.41 -0.48
CA VAL A 237 14.03 -15.57 0.97
C VAL A 237 13.94 -17.08 1.31
N PRO A 238 14.48 -17.51 2.47
CA PRO A 238 14.49 -18.95 2.81
C PRO A 238 13.10 -19.57 2.94
N HIS A 239 12.17 -18.83 3.52
CA HIS A 239 10.79 -19.28 3.76
C HIS A 239 9.83 -18.12 3.56
N VAL A 240 8.74 -18.38 2.85
CA VAL A 240 7.59 -17.48 2.77
C VAL A 240 6.58 -17.94 3.81
N VAL A 241 6.24 -17.06 4.76
CA VAL A 241 5.31 -17.32 5.85
C VAL A 241 3.96 -16.68 5.58
N ASP A 242 3.95 -15.40 5.13
CA ASP A 242 2.71 -14.68 4.88
C ASP A 242 2.97 -13.51 3.91
N THR A 243 2.27 -13.51 2.78
CA THR A 243 2.40 -12.49 1.74
C THR A 243 1.44 -11.31 1.92
N THR A 244 0.55 -11.34 2.92
CA THR A 244 -0.42 -10.26 3.17
C THR A 244 0.30 -8.98 3.55
N GLY A 245 0.00 -7.86 2.86
CA GLY A 245 0.64 -6.57 3.09
C GLY A 245 2.05 -6.43 2.50
N ALA A 246 2.52 -7.39 1.69
CA ALA A 246 3.83 -7.27 1.01
C ALA A 246 3.82 -6.15 -0.04
N GLY A 247 2.74 -6.00 -0.80
CA GLY A 247 2.53 -4.88 -1.74
C GLY A 247 2.53 -3.54 -1.02
N ASP A 248 1.75 -3.42 0.06
CA ASP A 248 1.68 -2.20 0.86
C ASP A 248 3.04 -1.85 1.48
N THR A 249 3.79 -2.87 1.93
CA THR A 249 5.18 -2.70 2.42
C THR A 249 6.09 -2.21 1.30
N PHE A 250 5.94 -2.74 0.08
CA PHE A 250 6.69 -2.27 -1.09
C PHE A 250 6.39 -0.79 -1.37
N HIS A 251 5.12 -0.39 -1.43
CA HIS A 251 4.72 0.99 -1.71
C HIS A 251 5.21 1.96 -0.63
N GLY A 252 5.04 1.61 0.66
CA GLY A 252 5.56 2.41 1.77
C GLY A 252 7.08 2.56 1.72
N ALA A 253 7.80 1.48 1.45
CA ALA A 253 9.26 1.49 1.35
C ALA A 253 9.77 2.24 0.11
N LEU A 254 9.05 2.17 -1.01
CA LEU A 254 9.37 2.92 -2.23
C LEU A 254 9.24 4.43 -1.99
N ALA A 255 8.12 4.86 -1.39
CA ALA A 255 7.91 6.25 -1.02
C ALA A 255 8.98 6.75 -0.03
N PHE A 256 9.33 5.93 0.97
CA PHE A 256 10.36 6.23 1.94
C PHE A 256 11.74 6.44 1.31
N ALA A 257 12.17 5.51 0.46
CA ALA A 257 13.48 5.56 -0.18
C ALA A 257 13.57 6.72 -1.20
N TRP A 258 12.48 6.96 -1.96
CA TRP A 258 12.42 8.08 -2.90
C TRP A 258 12.52 9.42 -2.19
N ALA A 259 11.74 9.64 -1.14
CA ALA A 259 11.78 10.88 -0.38
C ALA A 259 13.12 11.12 0.35
N GLN A 260 13.94 10.07 0.53
CA GLN A 260 15.34 10.20 0.98
C GLN A 260 16.33 10.50 -0.14
N GLY A 261 15.86 10.74 -1.37
CA GLY A 261 16.70 11.10 -2.52
C GLY A 261 17.45 9.93 -3.16
N GLN A 262 17.01 8.67 -2.92
CA GLN A 262 17.60 7.54 -3.60
C GLN A 262 17.27 7.55 -5.09
N SER A 263 18.19 7.04 -5.92
CA SER A 263 17.92 6.82 -7.34
C SER A 263 16.75 5.85 -7.54
N PRO A 264 16.05 5.87 -8.68
CA PRO A 264 14.94 4.94 -8.94
C PRO A 264 15.32 3.48 -8.68
N LEU A 265 16.45 3.01 -9.20
CA LEU A 265 16.92 1.64 -8.96
C LEU A 265 17.22 1.38 -7.47
N GLY A 266 17.83 2.33 -6.77
CA GLY A 266 18.10 2.21 -5.33
C GLY A 266 16.82 2.08 -4.52
N ALA A 267 15.84 2.93 -4.80
CA ALA A 267 14.53 2.92 -4.14
C ALA A 267 13.76 1.62 -4.43
N LEU A 268 13.77 1.14 -5.69
CA LEU A 268 13.14 -0.13 -6.07
C LEU A 268 13.80 -1.34 -5.39
N ARG A 269 15.14 -1.37 -5.30
CA ARG A 269 15.85 -2.43 -4.56
C ARG A 269 15.50 -2.41 -3.07
N PHE A 270 15.44 -1.22 -2.46
CA PHE A 270 15.06 -1.06 -1.05
C PHE A 270 13.62 -1.54 -0.80
N ALA A 271 12.68 -1.13 -1.66
CA ALA A 271 11.29 -1.53 -1.56
C ALA A 271 11.08 -3.05 -1.75
N SER A 272 11.75 -3.63 -2.76
CA SER A 272 11.70 -5.09 -3.00
C SER A 272 12.28 -5.89 -1.83
N ALA A 273 13.36 -5.42 -1.22
CA ALA A 273 13.95 -6.05 -0.04
C ALA A 273 13.02 -5.97 1.18
N ALA A 274 12.38 -4.83 1.39
CA ALA A 274 11.40 -4.66 2.47
C ALA A 274 10.21 -5.60 2.30
N ALA A 275 9.66 -5.71 1.09
CA ALA A 275 8.56 -6.62 0.77
C ALA A 275 8.97 -8.10 0.95
N ALA A 276 10.18 -8.48 0.51
CA ALA A 276 10.71 -9.83 0.66
C ALA A 276 10.86 -10.20 2.15
N LEU A 277 11.43 -9.31 2.96
CA LEU A 277 11.54 -9.51 4.41
C LEU A 277 10.17 -9.62 5.09
N LYS A 278 9.20 -8.80 4.69
CA LYS A 278 7.83 -8.91 5.20
C LYS A 278 7.26 -10.31 4.95
N CYS A 279 7.47 -10.89 3.78
CA CYS A 279 6.97 -12.23 3.46
C CYS A 279 7.52 -13.34 4.37
N THR A 280 8.63 -13.13 5.06
CA THR A 280 9.19 -14.11 6.02
C THR A 280 8.54 -14.05 7.42
N ARG A 281 7.53 -13.18 7.63
CA ARG A 281 6.95 -12.89 8.95
C ARG A 281 5.44 -12.98 8.91
N PRO A 282 4.80 -13.50 9.98
CA PRO A 282 3.34 -13.59 10.09
C PRO A 282 2.68 -12.23 10.38
N HIS A 283 1.37 -12.24 10.45
CA HIS A 283 0.49 -11.15 10.90
C HIS A 283 0.42 -9.94 9.97
N GLY A 284 0.38 -10.17 8.65
CA GLY A 284 0.14 -9.11 7.67
C GLY A 284 1.16 -7.99 7.78
N ILE A 285 0.68 -6.75 7.76
CA ILE A 285 1.54 -5.56 7.81
C ILE A 285 2.36 -5.42 9.10
N LEU A 286 1.96 -6.09 10.19
CA LEU A 286 2.75 -6.11 11.42
C LEU A 286 4.10 -6.82 11.25
N GLY A 287 4.27 -7.62 10.20
CA GLY A 287 5.55 -8.20 9.79
C GLY A 287 6.46 -7.27 9.01
N ALA A 288 6.05 -6.05 8.64
CA ALA A 288 6.89 -5.12 7.91
C ALA A 288 8.21 -4.84 8.65
N PRO A 289 9.35 -4.77 7.95
CA PRO A 289 10.66 -4.62 8.57
C PRO A 289 10.92 -3.18 9.05
N HIS A 290 11.91 -3.04 9.95
CA HIS A 290 12.53 -1.75 10.24
C HIS A 290 13.63 -1.42 9.23
N GLN A 291 14.03 -0.14 9.15
CA GLN A 291 14.99 0.34 8.14
C GLN A 291 16.35 -0.36 8.22
N ASP A 292 16.85 -0.60 9.42
CA ASP A 292 18.14 -1.27 9.67
C ASP A 292 18.12 -2.73 9.20
N GLU A 293 16.98 -3.42 9.37
CA GLU A 293 16.81 -4.79 8.88
C GLU A 293 16.87 -4.85 7.36
N VAL A 294 16.20 -3.89 6.66
CA VAL A 294 16.25 -3.80 5.18
C VAL A 294 17.68 -3.51 4.71
N ARG A 295 18.39 -2.58 5.36
CA ARG A 295 19.78 -2.26 5.02
C ARG A 295 20.70 -3.45 5.24
N SER A 296 20.55 -4.15 6.35
CA SER A 296 21.34 -5.34 6.67
C SER A 296 21.08 -6.45 5.65
N PHE A 297 19.82 -6.68 5.28
CA PHE A 297 19.48 -7.66 4.25
C PHE A 297 20.10 -7.31 2.90
N LEU A 298 20.00 -6.06 2.46
CA LEU A 298 20.61 -5.61 1.20
C LEU A 298 22.13 -5.77 1.20
N ALA A 299 22.80 -5.54 2.31
CA ALA A 299 24.24 -5.72 2.42
C ALA A 299 24.67 -7.19 2.18
N THR A 300 23.83 -8.16 2.56
CA THR A 300 24.11 -9.60 2.32
C THR A 300 23.85 -10.02 0.88
N GLN A 301 23.16 -9.20 0.07
CA GLN A 301 22.83 -9.50 -1.35
C GLN A 301 23.83 -8.89 -2.34
N LEU A 302 24.90 -8.27 -1.85
CA LEU A 302 25.95 -7.67 -2.68
C LEU A 302 27.18 -8.58 -2.84
N VAL A 303 27.11 -9.83 -2.33
CA VAL A 303 28.21 -10.83 -2.39
C VAL A 303 27.97 -11.83 -3.51
#